data_2833b9a38b3d8b2500e4e49ee80902a9
#
_entry.id   2833b9a38b3d8b2500e4e49ee80902a9
#
_cell.length_a   1.000
_cell.length_b   1.000
_cell.length_c   1.000
_cell.angle_alpha   90.00
_cell.angle_beta   90.00
_cell.angle_gamma   90.00
#
_symmetry.space_group_name_H-M   'P 1'
#
loop_
_entity.id
_entity.type
_entity.pdbx_description
1 polymer ?
#
loop_
_entity_poly.entity_id
_entity_poly.type
_entity_poly.pdbx_seq_one_letter_code
_entity_poly.pdbx_strand_id
1 'polypeptide(L)'
;CVNRHVLQVADEMRSRGRVIGKFIPISPAYKPPRPANADDNPESNLAWRRAMAESHNADRLNFKRSVRTRTQLEAAEKFKDEKFYLCWSYDYRGRAYPIPAFLTPQDTDFGKALIRFADESSVTDEAELWLSFQVATSFGLDKATLEDRHQWVSENHELITKVATDPVRYLSDWEEVDEPWQFMAACHEYYHCCIKKDKLTTGLMVAVDATCSGLQILAGLAKDRST
;
A
#
# COMPACT_ATOMS: atom_id res chain seq x y z
N CYS A 1 -14.55 1.57 -5.19
CA CYS A 1 -14.56 0.09 -5.18
C CYS A 1 -13.19 -0.45 -4.80
N VAL A 2 -13.12 -1.75 -4.53
CA VAL A 2 -11.85 -2.44 -4.20
C VAL A 2 -11.05 -2.72 -5.46
N ASN A 3 -9.72 -2.55 -5.37
CA ASN A 3 -8.78 -2.98 -6.39
C ASN A 3 -8.54 -4.49 -6.25
N ARG A 4 -9.21 -5.29 -7.11
CA ARG A 4 -9.15 -6.75 -7.05
C ARG A 4 -7.75 -7.32 -7.32
N HIS A 5 -6.97 -6.67 -8.19
CA HIS A 5 -5.61 -7.10 -8.47
C HIS A 5 -4.73 -7.00 -7.22
N VAL A 6 -4.78 -5.86 -6.53
CA VAL A 6 -4.06 -5.65 -5.26
C VAL A 6 -4.51 -6.66 -4.20
N LEU A 7 -5.82 -6.93 -4.10
CA LEU A 7 -6.35 -7.92 -3.16
C LEU A 7 -5.81 -9.33 -3.44
N GLN A 8 -5.76 -9.76 -4.71
CA GLN A 8 -5.22 -11.07 -5.10
C GLN A 8 -3.73 -11.20 -4.74
N VAL A 9 -2.92 -10.17 -5.05
CA VAL A 9 -1.49 -10.16 -4.68
C VAL A 9 -1.33 -10.18 -3.15
N ALA A 10 -2.16 -9.44 -2.42
CA ALA A 10 -2.11 -9.41 -0.96
C ALA A 10 -2.46 -10.78 -0.33
N ASP A 11 -3.41 -11.51 -0.88
CA ASP A 11 -3.72 -12.87 -0.44
C ASP A 11 -2.55 -13.83 -0.65
N GLU A 12 -1.85 -13.71 -1.78
CA GLU A 12 -0.65 -14.49 -2.05
C GLU A 12 0.50 -14.12 -1.10
N MET A 13 0.73 -12.82 -0.84
CA MET A 13 1.73 -12.37 0.12
C MET A 13 1.38 -12.82 1.55
N ARG A 14 0.10 -12.79 1.90
CA ARG A 14 -0.40 -13.31 3.19
C ARG A 14 -0.12 -14.80 3.33
N SER A 15 -0.39 -15.61 2.30
CA SER A 15 -0.16 -17.06 2.33
C SER A 15 1.31 -17.41 2.50
N ARG A 16 2.21 -16.58 1.96
CA ARG A 16 3.67 -16.70 2.08
C ARG A 16 4.25 -16.08 3.33
N GLY A 17 3.43 -15.43 4.16
CA GLY A 17 3.88 -14.73 5.37
C GLY A 17 4.82 -13.55 5.11
N ARG A 18 4.76 -12.94 3.90
CA ARG A 18 5.66 -11.83 3.51
C ARG A 18 5.19 -10.52 4.11
N VAL A 19 6.12 -9.80 4.73
CA VAL A 19 5.91 -8.45 5.27
C VAL A 19 6.39 -7.44 4.23
N ILE A 20 5.54 -6.50 3.83
CA ILE A 20 5.85 -5.46 2.84
C ILE A 20 5.38 -4.11 3.40
N GLY A 21 6.30 -3.24 3.76
CA GLY A 21 5.99 -1.97 4.41
C GLY A 21 5.16 -2.17 5.68
N LYS A 22 3.94 -1.62 5.72
CA LYS A 22 2.99 -1.77 6.82
C LYS A 22 2.00 -2.92 6.66
N PHE A 23 2.12 -3.69 5.58
CA PHE A 23 1.40 -4.95 5.40
C PHE A 23 2.09 -6.04 6.20
N ILE A 24 1.47 -6.47 7.30
CA ILE A 24 2.02 -7.44 8.24
C ILE A 24 1.00 -8.58 8.40
N PRO A 25 1.16 -9.70 7.65
CA PRO A 25 0.29 -10.86 7.82
C PRO A 25 0.55 -11.54 9.15
N ILE A 26 -0.43 -12.33 9.61
CA ILE A 26 -0.23 -13.18 10.77
C ILE A 26 0.87 -14.20 10.45
N SER A 27 1.90 -14.24 11.27
CA SER A 27 2.93 -15.26 11.23
C SER A 27 3.08 -15.86 12.64
N PRO A 28 2.72 -17.13 12.85
CA PRO A 28 2.89 -17.76 14.15
C PRO A 28 4.38 -17.86 14.49
N ALA A 29 4.71 -17.60 15.75
CA ALA A 29 6.07 -17.78 16.22
C ALA A 29 6.45 -19.27 16.30
N TYR A 30 7.74 -19.55 16.10
CA TYR A 30 8.25 -20.89 16.28
C TYR A 30 8.01 -21.39 17.72
N LYS A 31 7.40 -22.58 17.86
CA LYS A 31 7.19 -23.23 19.15
C LYS A 31 8.23 -24.34 19.31
N PRO A 32 9.17 -24.22 20.23
CA PRO A 32 10.19 -25.23 20.46
C PRO A 32 9.53 -26.53 20.93
N PRO A 33 9.93 -27.70 20.36
CA PRO A 33 9.44 -28.98 20.84
C PRO A 33 9.88 -29.23 22.28
N ARG A 34 9.07 -29.95 23.04
CA ARG A 34 9.43 -30.33 24.40
C ARG A 34 10.62 -31.29 24.37
N PRO A 35 11.72 -31.01 25.11
CA PRO A 35 12.85 -31.94 25.20
C PRO A 35 12.43 -33.30 25.75
N ALA A 36 12.99 -34.38 25.22
CA ALA A 36 12.67 -35.74 25.67
C ALA A 36 13.05 -36.00 27.15
N ASN A 37 14.08 -35.28 27.66
CA ASN A 37 14.57 -35.37 29.02
C ASN A 37 13.96 -34.30 29.97
N ALA A 38 12.89 -33.64 29.57
CA ALA A 38 12.29 -32.53 30.33
C ALA A 38 11.75 -32.98 31.71
N ASP A 39 11.36 -34.25 31.85
CA ASP A 39 10.83 -34.77 33.09
C ASP A 39 11.95 -35.18 34.08
N ASP A 40 13.12 -35.57 33.56
CA ASP A 40 14.26 -36.02 34.34
C ASP A 40 15.31 -34.92 34.60
N ASN A 41 15.26 -33.81 33.82
CA ASN A 41 16.22 -32.71 33.93
C ASN A 41 15.49 -31.36 34.18
N PRO A 42 15.50 -30.85 35.43
CA PRO A 42 14.83 -29.58 35.77
C PRO A 42 15.36 -28.38 35.03
N GLU A 43 16.64 -28.32 34.64
CA GLU A 43 17.23 -27.19 33.90
C GLU A 43 16.74 -27.20 32.47
N SER A 44 16.70 -28.37 31.84
CA SER A 44 16.18 -28.54 30.45
C SER A 44 14.70 -28.14 30.37
N ASN A 45 13.90 -28.55 31.37
CA ASN A 45 12.50 -28.16 31.50
C ASN A 45 12.33 -26.64 31.68
N LEU A 46 13.14 -26.02 32.54
CA LEU A 46 13.10 -24.58 32.76
C LEU A 46 13.47 -23.77 31.51
N ALA A 47 14.51 -24.21 30.80
CA ALA A 47 14.93 -23.59 29.53
C ALA A 47 13.81 -23.67 28.48
N TRP A 48 13.19 -24.84 28.32
CA TRP A 48 12.05 -25.02 27.42
C TRP A 48 10.85 -24.15 27.82
N ARG A 49 10.49 -24.06 29.11
CA ARG A 49 9.39 -23.20 29.56
C ARG A 49 9.65 -21.74 29.30
N ARG A 50 10.90 -21.26 29.42
CA ARG A 50 11.30 -19.88 29.06
C ARG A 50 11.14 -19.64 27.58
N ALA A 51 11.67 -20.54 26.74
CA ALA A 51 11.52 -20.42 25.29
C ALA A 51 10.06 -20.48 24.81
N MET A 52 9.21 -21.28 25.47
CA MET A 52 7.76 -21.29 25.21
C MET A 52 7.09 -19.97 25.61
N ALA A 53 7.47 -19.39 26.75
CA ALA A 53 6.94 -18.08 27.19
C ALA A 53 7.34 -16.96 26.21
N GLU A 54 8.58 -16.99 25.70
CA GLU A 54 9.04 -16.05 24.67
C GLU A 54 8.26 -16.23 23.37
N SER A 55 8.04 -17.47 22.92
CA SER A 55 7.23 -17.79 21.75
C SER A 55 5.79 -17.27 21.89
N HIS A 56 5.13 -17.48 23.02
CA HIS A 56 3.79 -16.96 23.26
C HIS A 56 3.75 -15.41 23.30
N ASN A 57 4.79 -14.77 23.84
CA ASN A 57 4.89 -13.31 23.79
C ASN A 57 5.08 -12.80 22.35
N ALA A 58 5.89 -13.49 21.55
CA ALA A 58 6.08 -13.18 20.13
C ALA A 58 4.76 -13.34 19.35
N ASP A 59 4.02 -14.44 19.56
CA ASP A 59 2.69 -14.64 18.96
C ASP A 59 1.73 -13.49 19.28
N ARG A 60 1.70 -13.06 20.54
CA ARG A 60 0.84 -11.94 20.96
C ARG A 60 1.22 -10.62 20.30
N LEU A 61 2.52 -10.36 20.15
CA LEU A 61 3.01 -9.17 19.43
C LEU A 61 2.70 -9.23 17.95
N ASN A 62 2.94 -10.37 17.30
CA ASN A 62 2.63 -10.61 15.90
C ASN A 62 1.13 -10.44 15.61
N PHE A 63 0.28 -11.01 16.48
CA PHE A 63 -1.16 -10.81 16.39
C PHE A 63 -1.53 -9.32 16.45
N LYS A 64 -1.00 -8.57 17.43
CA LYS A 64 -1.28 -7.13 17.55
C LYS A 64 -0.85 -6.35 16.31
N ARG A 65 0.34 -6.66 15.77
CA ARG A 65 0.87 -5.99 14.56
C ARG A 65 0.03 -6.30 13.32
N SER A 66 -0.48 -7.52 13.20
CA SER A 66 -1.26 -7.96 12.05
C SER A 66 -2.72 -7.51 12.05
N VAL A 67 -3.25 -6.99 13.17
CA VAL A 67 -4.68 -6.62 13.30
C VAL A 67 -5.12 -5.69 12.17
N ARG A 68 -4.33 -4.63 11.89
CA ARG A 68 -4.70 -3.66 10.86
C ARG A 68 -4.79 -4.32 9.47
N THR A 69 -3.75 -5.06 9.07
CA THR A 69 -3.72 -5.77 7.78
C THR A 69 -4.88 -6.75 7.66
N ARG A 70 -5.16 -7.51 8.71
CA ARG A 70 -6.29 -8.44 8.72
C ARG A 70 -7.62 -7.73 8.55
N THR A 71 -7.86 -6.65 9.29
CA THR A 71 -9.12 -5.91 9.19
C THR A 71 -9.26 -5.24 7.82
N GLN A 72 -8.16 -4.74 7.22
CA GLN A 72 -8.16 -4.21 5.86
C GLN A 72 -8.53 -5.29 4.84
N LEU A 73 -7.96 -6.49 4.94
CA LEU A 73 -8.27 -7.62 4.06
C LEU A 73 -9.72 -8.09 4.22
N GLU A 74 -10.21 -8.23 5.47
CA GLU A 74 -11.59 -8.60 5.75
C GLU A 74 -12.58 -7.58 5.18
N ALA A 75 -12.29 -6.28 5.32
CA ALA A 75 -13.10 -5.23 4.74
C ALA A 75 -13.05 -5.26 3.20
N ALA A 76 -11.86 -5.43 2.61
CA ALA A 76 -11.70 -5.50 1.16
C ALA A 76 -12.45 -6.71 0.57
N GLU A 77 -12.36 -7.87 1.20
CA GLU A 77 -13.06 -9.07 0.77
C GLU A 77 -14.58 -8.90 0.84
N LYS A 78 -15.08 -8.24 1.88
CA LYS A 78 -16.50 -7.96 2.05
C LYS A 78 -17.06 -7.05 0.96
N PHE A 79 -16.30 -6.04 0.53
CA PHE A 79 -16.74 -5.01 -0.42
C PHE A 79 -16.16 -5.19 -1.84
N LYS A 80 -15.50 -6.30 -2.13
CA LYS A 80 -14.78 -6.51 -3.41
C LYS A 80 -15.64 -6.39 -4.66
N ASP A 81 -16.93 -6.71 -4.54
CA ASP A 81 -17.88 -6.75 -5.65
C ASP A 81 -18.85 -5.57 -5.64
N GLU A 82 -18.67 -4.62 -4.71
CA GLU A 82 -19.61 -3.54 -4.49
C GLU A 82 -18.98 -2.15 -4.75
N LYS A 83 -19.81 -1.22 -5.22
CA LYS A 83 -19.50 0.21 -5.16
C LYS A 83 -19.84 0.69 -3.76
N PHE A 84 -18.94 1.43 -3.12
CA PHE A 84 -19.18 2.02 -1.82
C PHE A 84 -18.81 3.51 -1.85
N TYR A 85 -19.40 4.26 -0.94
CA TYR A 85 -19.21 5.69 -0.77
C TYR A 85 -18.66 5.96 0.61
N LEU A 86 -17.74 6.94 0.71
CA LEU A 86 -17.14 7.31 1.98
C LEU A 86 -17.90 8.50 2.58
N CYS A 87 -18.28 8.37 3.84
CA CYS A 87 -18.77 9.51 4.62
C CYS A 87 -17.58 10.33 5.11
N TRP A 88 -17.68 11.66 5.03
CA TRP A 88 -16.63 12.59 5.38
C TRP A 88 -17.07 13.49 6.52
N SER A 89 -16.12 13.88 7.37
CA SER A 89 -16.28 14.92 8.38
C SER A 89 -15.20 16.00 8.21
N TYR A 90 -15.48 17.21 8.69
CA TYR A 90 -14.53 18.31 8.70
C TYR A 90 -14.05 18.57 10.12
N ASP A 91 -12.75 18.82 10.29
CA ASP A 91 -12.22 19.35 11.55
C ASP A 91 -12.47 20.88 11.62
N TYR A 92 -12.13 21.47 12.78
CA TYR A 92 -12.29 22.92 13.00
C TYR A 92 -11.40 23.79 12.09
N ARG A 93 -10.41 23.20 11.41
CA ARG A 93 -9.54 23.87 10.42
C ARG A 93 -10.04 23.72 8.99
N GLY A 94 -11.20 23.10 8.78
CA GLY A 94 -11.79 22.85 7.47
C GLY A 94 -11.14 21.71 6.68
N ARG A 95 -10.38 20.82 7.33
CA ARG A 95 -9.82 19.64 6.68
C ARG A 95 -10.82 18.51 6.67
N ALA A 96 -10.97 17.86 5.52
CA ALA A 96 -11.84 16.71 5.37
C ALA A 96 -11.14 15.40 5.78
N TYR A 97 -11.85 14.60 6.58
CA TYR A 97 -11.41 13.27 7.00
C TYR A 97 -12.49 12.24 6.71
N PRO A 98 -12.13 11.06 6.16
CA PRO A 98 -13.08 9.97 6.02
C PRO A 98 -13.42 9.42 7.42
N ILE A 99 -14.72 9.17 7.66
CA ILE A 99 -15.17 8.56 8.92
C ILE A 99 -14.76 7.10 9.05
N PRO A 100 -14.84 6.26 7.98
CA PRO A 100 -14.37 4.88 8.05
C PRO A 100 -12.85 4.79 8.33
N ALA A 101 -12.47 3.81 9.15
CA ALA A 101 -11.07 3.62 9.55
C ALA A 101 -10.23 2.86 8.50
N PHE A 102 -10.88 2.18 7.55
CA PHE A 102 -10.25 1.34 6.52
C PHE A 102 -10.87 1.60 5.15
N LEU A 103 -10.16 1.19 4.11
CA LEU A 103 -10.56 1.40 2.70
C LEU A 103 -10.82 2.89 2.42
N THR A 104 -9.88 3.73 2.82
CA THR A 104 -9.96 5.18 2.65
C THR A 104 -8.69 5.72 1.99
N PRO A 105 -8.75 6.89 1.32
CA PRO A 105 -7.57 7.50 0.70
C PRO A 105 -6.57 8.07 1.73
N GLN A 106 -6.90 8.06 3.02
CA GLN A 106 -6.03 8.48 4.12
C GLN A 106 -5.53 7.31 4.97
N ASP A 107 -5.46 6.12 4.39
CA ASP A 107 -4.96 4.91 5.04
C ASP A 107 -3.43 4.73 4.83
N THR A 108 -2.90 3.58 5.23
CA THR A 108 -1.54 3.14 4.93
C THR A 108 -1.37 2.95 3.41
N ASP A 109 -0.14 2.84 2.93
CA ASP A 109 0.17 2.51 1.54
C ASP A 109 -0.68 1.33 1.03
N PHE A 110 -0.69 0.22 1.74
CA PHE A 110 -1.53 -0.93 1.41
C PHE A 110 -3.03 -0.59 1.37
N GLY A 111 -3.53 0.15 2.37
CA GLY A 111 -4.94 0.54 2.43
C GLY A 111 -5.35 1.47 1.29
N LYS A 112 -4.47 2.40 0.88
CA LYS A 112 -4.67 3.25 -0.29
C LYS A 112 -4.69 2.43 -1.59
N ALA A 113 -3.76 1.50 -1.76
CA ALA A 113 -3.68 0.65 -2.94
C ALA A 113 -4.90 -0.27 -3.11
N LEU A 114 -5.56 -0.66 -2.01
CA LEU A 114 -6.76 -1.50 -2.03
C LEU A 114 -8.00 -0.81 -2.64
N ILE A 115 -7.99 0.51 -2.80
CA ILE A 115 -9.15 1.25 -3.31
C ILE A 115 -8.86 1.90 -4.66
N ARG A 116 -9.92 2.02 -5.47
CA ARG A 116 -9.91 2.72 -6.75
C ARG A 116 -11.26 3.39 -6.98
N PHE A 117 -11.32 4.34 -7.88
CA PHE A 117 -12.60 4.91 -8.31
C PHE A 117 -13.47 3.83 -8.96
N ALA A 118 -14.76 3.84 -8.62
CA ALA A 118 -15.74 2.91 -9.21
C ALA A 118 -16.18 3.37 -10.60
N ASP A 119 -16.23 4.67 -10.82
CA ASP A 119 -16.48 5.26 -12.12
C ASP A 119 -15.13 5.58 -12.75
N GLU A 120 -14.81 4.82 -13.80
CA GLU A 120 -13.53 4.94 -14.49
C GLU A 120 -13.57 6.09 -15.53
N SER A 121 -12.44 6.76 -15.71
CA SER A 121 -12.24 7.80 -16.72
C SER A 121 -11.50 7.24 -17.93
N SER A 122 -11.78 7.77 -19.12
CA SER A 122 -11.06 7.40 -20.35
C SER A 122 -9.57 7.75 -20.26
N VAL A 123 -8.74 6.87 -20.78
CA VAL A 123 -7.30 7.10 -20.86
C VAL A 123 -7.02 7.98 -22.08
N THR A 124 -6.59 9.21 -21.81
CA THR A 124 -6.12 10.20 -22.78
C THR A 124 -4.62 10.40 -22.60
N ASP A 125 -3.98 11.16 -23.50
CA ASP A 125 -2.55 11.53 -23.34
C ASP A 125 -2.28 12.20 -21.99
N GLU A 126 -3.21 13.03 -21.52
CA GLU A 126 -3.12 13.63 -20.17
C GLU A 126 -3.22 12.57 -19.05
N ALA A 127 -4.10 11.59 -19.21
CA ALA A 127 -4.22 10.49 -18.26
C ALA A 127 -2.94 9.63 -18.22
N GLU A 128 -2.27 9.42 -19.35
CA GLU A 128 -0.96 8.74 -19.40
C GLU A 128 0.09 9.49 -18.57
N LEU A 129 0.14 10.82 -18.67
CA LEU A 129 1.04 11.64 -17.85
C LEU A 129 0.77 11.48 -16.33
N TRP A 130 -0.50 11.46 -15.92
CA TRP A 130 -0.85 11.27 -14.52
C TRP A 130 -0.63 9.85 -14.03
N LEU A 131 -0.81 8.84 -14.86
CA LEU A 131 -0.46 7.46 -14.52
C LEU A 131 1.06 7.30 -14.34
N SER A 132 1.87 7.88 -15.24
CA SER A 132 3.32 7.88 -15.11
C SER A 132 3.78 8.66 -13.87
N PHE A 133 3.15 9.78 -13.57
CA PHE A 133 3.36 10.53 -12.33
C PHE A 133 3.15 9.65 -11.08
N GLN A 134 2.07 8.88 -11.03
CA GLN A 134 1.78 8.00 -9.89
C GLN A 134 2.80 6.86 -9.77
N VAL A 135 3.22 6.26 -10.89
CA VAL A 135 4.27 5.22 -10.90
C VAL A 135 5.56 5.76 -10.32
N ALA A 136 6.06 6.87 -10.84
CA ALA A 136 7.32 7.46 -10.41
C ALA A 136 7.27 7.98 -8.95
N THR A 137 6.15 8.61 -8.56
CA THR A 137 5.97 9.11 -7.19
C THR A 137 5.99 7.99 -6.17
N SER A 138 5.24 6.91 -6.41
CA SER A 138 5.19 5.77 -5.50
C SER A 138 6.49 4.95 -5.46
N PHE A 139 7.31 5.03 -6.50
CA PHE A 139 8.68 4.49 -6.48
C PHE A 139 9.60 5.25 -5.53
N GLY A 140 9.38 6.58 -5.35
CA GLY A 140 10.19 7.44 -4.46
C GLY A 140 10.68 8.73 -5.12
N LEU A 141 10.23 9.06 -6.34
CA LEU A 141 10.58 10.29 -7.05
C LEU A 141 9.62 11.45 -6.71
N ASP A 142 9.21 11.55 -5.45
CA ASP A 142 8.22 12.54 -4.98
C ASP A 142 8.67 14.01 -5.09
N LYS A 143 9.99 14.25 -5.21
CA LYS A 143 10.60 15.59 -5.33
C LYS A 143 11.08 15.92 -6.74
N ALA A 144 11.00 14.99 -7.68
CA ALA A 144 11.38 15.20 -9.06
C ALA A 144 10.35 16.06 -9.81
N THR A 145 10.76 16.71 -10.90
CA THR A 145 9.81 17.43 -11.77
C THR A 145 8.86 16.47 -12.49
N LEU A 146 7.80 16.99 -13.10
CA LEU A 146 6.88 16.17 -13.88
C LEU A 146 7.59 15.52 -15.07
N GLU A 147 8.44 16.27 -15.74
CA GLU A 147 9.24 15.84 -16.88
C GLU A 147 10.20 14.71 -16.50
N ASP A 148 10.93 14.86 -15.38
CA ASP A 148 11.86 13.84 -14.89
C ASP A 148 11.14 12.54 -14.52
N ARG A 149 9.96 12.64 -13.90
CA ARG A 149 9.14 11.46 -13.56
C ARG A 149 8.68 10.74 -14.82
N HIS A 150 8.19 11.46 -15.80
CA HIS A 150 7.74 10.90 -17.07
C HIS A 150 8.90 10.25 -17.83
N GLN A 151 10.06 10.91 -17.87
CA GLN A 151 11.27 10.36 -18.48
C GLN A 151 11.70 9.06 -17.78
N TRP A 152 11.74 9.06 -16.44
CA TRP A 152 12.11 7.88 -15.66
C TRP A 152 11.17 6.69 -15.98
N VAL A 153 9.87 6.90 -16.05
CA VAL A 153 8.90 5.85 -16.41
C VAL A 153 9.17 5.30 -17.80
N SER A 154 9.47 6.16 -18.78
CA SER A 154 9.80 5.75 -20.15
C SER A 154 11.07 4.90 -20.22
N GLU A 155 12.08 5.21 -19.39
CA GLU A 155 13.33 4.47 -19.31
C GLU A 155 13.19 3.14 -18.54
N ASN A 156 12.15 3.00 -17.69
CA ASN A 156 11.95 1.85 -16.81
C ASN A 156 10.77 0.95 -17.22
N HIS A 157 10.36 0.95 -18.46
CA HIS A 157 9.24 0.13 -18.95
C HIS A 157 9.43 -1.37 -18.70
N GLU A 158 10.68 -1.86 -18.69
CA GLU A 158 10.98 -3.27 -18.40
C GLU A 158 10.65 -3.61 -16.94
N LEU A 159 11.08 -2.78 -15.98
CA LEU A 159 10.76 -2.92 -14.56
C LEU A 159 9.24 -2.90 -14.33
N ILE A 160 8.56 -1.89 -14.91
CA ILE A 160 7.11 -1.72 -14.79
C ILE A 160 6.39 -2.95 -15.35
N THR A 161 6.82 -3.47 -16.50
CA THR A 161 6.23 -4.66 -17.11
C THR A 161 6.41 -5.90 -16.25
N LYS A 162 7.58 -6.10 -15.64
CA LYS A 162 7.86 -7.21 -14.72
C LYS A 162 6.92 -7.17 -13.52
N VAL A 163 6.87 -6.03 -12.84
CA VAL A 163 6.02 -5.84 -11.66
C VAL A 163 4.53 -5.97 -12.00
N ALA A 164 4.10 -5.46 -13.15
CA ALA A 164 2.71 -5.52 -13.59
C ALA A 164 2.24 -6.94 -13.95
N THR A 165 3.11 -7.74 -14.59
CA THR A 165 2.74 -9.07 -15.10
C THR A 165 2.86 -10.18 -14.07
N ASP A 166 3.86 -10.13 -13.20
CA ASP A 166 4.06 -11.12 -12.14
C ASP A 166 4.68 -10.48 -10.88
N PRO A 167 3.89 -9.72 -10.11
CA PRO A 167 4.38 -9.03 -8.91
C PRO A 167 4.90 -9.99 -7.83
N VAL A 168 4.44 -11.23 -7.85
CA VAL A 168 4.86 -12.25 -6.88
C VAL A 168 6.27 -12.76 -7.17
N ARG A 169 6.59 -12.98 -8.45
CA ARG A 169 7.91 -13.42 -8.91
C ARG A 169 8.95 -12.31 -8.77
N TYR A 170 8.56 -11.08 -9.09
CA TYR A 170 9.44 -9.93 -9.08
C TYR A 170 9.29 -9.08 -7.80
N LEU A 171 9.00 -9.74 -6.68
CA LEU A 171 8.78 -9.10 -5.38
C LEU A 171 9.96 -8.20 -4.97
N SER A 172 11.21 -8.66 -5.18
CA SER A 172 12.43 -7.91 -4.86
C SER A 172 12.54 -6.56 -5.59
N ASP A 173 11.84 -6.40 -6.72
CA ASP A 173 11.91 -5.21 -7.54
C ASP A 173 10.98 -4.08 -7.03
N TRP A 174 10.08 -4.40 -6.08
CA TRP A 174 9.12 -3.42 -5.58
C TRP A 174 8.87 -3.43 -4.06
N GLU A 175 9.29 -4.46 -3.31
CA GLU A 175 8.98 -4.55 -1.88
C GLU A 175 9.66 -3.48 -1.00
N GLU A 176 10.76 -2.87 -1.49
CA GLU A 176 11.57 -1.89 -0.76
C GLU A 176 11.41 -0.44 -1.27
N VAL A 177 10.54 -0.19 -2.26
CA VAL A 177 10.25 1.17 -2.73
C VAL A 177 9.47 1.97 -1.67
N ASP A 178 9.33 3.27 -1.84
CA ASP A 178 8.70 4.16 -0.84
C ASP A 178 7.24 3.77 -0.52
N GLU A 179 6.42 3.54 -1.55
CA GLU A 179 5.03 3.14 -1.43
C GLU A 179 4.77 1.85 -2.23
N PRO A 180 5.25 0.67 -1.76
CA PRO A 180 5.34 -0.55 -2.55
C PRO A 180 3.98 -1.02 -3.11
N TRP A 181 2.91 -0.98 -2.35
CA TRP A 181 1.60 -1.43 -2.79
C TRP A 181 0.97 -0.49 -3.81
N GLN A 182 1.12 0.81 -3.63
CA GLN A 182 0.68 1.81 -4.61
C GLN A 182 1.53 1.75 -5.88
N PHE A 183 2.85 1.52 -5.76
CA PHE A 183 3.72 1.32 -6.90
C PHE A 183 3.31 0.11 -7.74
N MET A 184 3.10 -1.04 -7.10
CA MET A 184 2.64 -2.25 -7.78
C MET A 184 1.29 -2.04 -8.48
N ALA A 185 0.33 -1.38 -7.81
CA ALA A 185 -0.98 -1.06 -8.40
C ALA A 185 -0.86 -0.09 -9.58
N ALA A 186 0.01 0.92 -9.48
CA ALA A 186 0.27 1.88 -10.54
C ALA A 186 0.97 1.23 -11.75
N CYS A 187 1.96 0.36 -11.52
CA CYS A 187 2.62 -0.41 -12.58
C CYS A 187 1.61 -1.28 -13.35
N HIS A 188 0.72 -1.98 -12.66
CA HIS A 188 -0.31 -2.78 -13.29
C HIS A 188 -1.25 -1.94 -14.16
N GLU A 189 -1.74 -0.82 -13.64
CA GLU A 189 -2.63 0.06 -14.38
C GLU A 189 -1.93 0.71 -15.58
N TYR A 190 -0.71 1.26 -15.38
CA TYR A 190 0.08 1.87 -16.46
C TYR A 190 0.41 0.86 -17.56
N TYR A 191 0.79 -0.37 -17.20
CA TYR A 191 1.06 -1.43 -18.17
C TYR A 191 -0.14 -1.69 -19.08
N HIS A 192 -1.33 -1.88 -18.51
CA HIS A 192 -2.52 -2.18 -19.27
C HIS A 192 -3.04 -0.98 -20.09
N CYS A 193 -2.95 0.23 -19.55
CA CYS A 193 -3.44 1.43 -20.21
C CYS A 193 -2.47 1.98 -21.26
N CYS A 194 -1.16 2.01 -20.96
CA CYS A 194 -0.19 2.78 -21.75
C CYS A 194 0.78 1.89 -22.54
N ILE A 195 1.25 0.76 -21.98
CA ILE A 195 2.19 -0.13 -22.66
C ILE A 195 1.45 -1.13 -23.54
N LYS A 196 0.60 -1.95 -22.95
CA LYS A 196 -0.15 -2.99 -23.69
C LYS A 196 -1.37 -2.45 -24.42
N LYS A 197 -1.95 -1.36 -23.95
CA LYS A 197 -3.11 -0.65 -24.51
C LYS A 197 -4.35 -1.54 -24.72
N ASP A 198 -4.54 -2.50 -23.81
CA ASP A 198 -5.72 -3.38 -23.79
C ASP A 198 -6.83 -2.86 -22.83
N LYS A 199 -6.57 -1.77 -22.11
CA LYS A 199 -7.50 -1.10 -21.23
C LYS A 199 -7.63 0.38 -21.58
N LEU A 200 -8.84 0.84 -21.88
CA LEU A 200 -9.12 2.20 -22.35
C LEU A 200 -9.64 3.15 -21.27
N THR A 201 -9.85 2.63 -20.05
CA THR A 201 -10.34 3.41 -18.92
C THR A 201 -9.52 3.11 -17.67
N THR A 202 -9.42 4.07 -16.76
CA THR A 202 -8.71 3.92 -15.49
C THR A 202 -9.54 4.43 -14.32
N GLY A 203 -9.46 3.73 -13.21
CA GLY A 203 -9.99 4.14 -11.92
C GLY A 203 -8.89 4.27 -10.87
N LEU A 204 -7.61 4.24 -11.27
CA LEU A 204 -6.51 4.42 -10.34
C LEU A 204 -6.58 5.81 -9.70
N MET A 205 -6.41 5.85 -8.39
CA MET A 205 -6.32 7.12 -7.67
C MET A 205 -4.89 7.66 -7.78
N VAL A 206 -4.77 8.89 -8.28
CA VAL A 206 -3.52 9.65 -8.28
C VAL A 206 -3.54 10.61 -7.10
N ALA A 207 -2.58 10.47 -6.19
CA ALA A 207 -2.46 11.33 -5.04
C ALA A 207 -1.65 12.58 -5.40
N VAL A 208 -2.26 13.76 -5.21
CA VAL A 208 -1.62 15.05 -5.42
C VAL A 208 -1.60 15.79 -4.11
N ASP A 209 -0.43 16.26 -3.69
CA ASP A 209 -0.26 17.11 -2.51
C ASP A 209 0.07 18.53 -2.93
N ALA A 210 -0.51 19.50 -2.24
CA ALA A 210 -0.24 20.91 -2.45
C ALA A 210 0.59 21.45 -1.30
N THR A 211 1.79 21.93 -1.60
CA THR A 211 2.61 22.67 -0.65
C THR A 211 2.07 24.09 -0.53
N CYS A 212 1.09 24.29 0.35
CA CYS A 212 0.57 25.62 0.65
C CYS A 212 0.83 25.93 2.13
N SER A 213 1.86 26.73 2.41
CA SER A 213 2.14 27.20 3.76
C SER A 213 1.21 28.36 4.13
N GLY A 214 1.00 28.59 5.45
CA GLY A 214 0.26 29.76 5.92
C GLY A 214 0.85 31.08 5.41
N LEU A 215 2.18 31.14 5.20
CA LEU A 215 2.85 32.31 4.63
C LEU A 215 2.41 32.58 3.19
N GLN A 216 2.28 31.55 2.35
CA GLN A 216 1.80 31.70 0.97
C GLN A 216 0.34 32.18 0.92
N ILE A 217 -0.51 31.70 1.83
CA ILE A 217 -1.90 32.16 1.93
C ILE A 217 -1.92 33.63 2.34
N LEU A 218 -1.14 34.03 3.36
CA LEU A 218 -1.05 35.42 3.82
C LEU A 218 -0.49 36.34 2.74
N ALA A 219 0.56 35.91 2.02
CA ALA A 219 1.13 36.66 0.91
C ALA A 219 0.11 36.84 -0.23
N GLY A 220 -0.66 35.79 -0.56
CA GLY A 220 -1.75 35.89 -1.54
C GLY A 220 -2.85 36.88 -1.12
N LEU A 221 -3.24 36.87 0.15
CA LEU A 221 -4.21 37.85 0.70
C LEU A 221 -3.66 39.25 0.72
N ALA A 222 -2.39 39.44 1.07
CA ALA A 222 -1.71 40.73 1.08
C ALA A 222 -1.27 41.21 -0.31
N LYS A 223 -1.44 40.38 -1.36
CA LYS A 223 -0.92 40.61 -2.73
C LYS A 223 0.59 40.85 -2.76
N ASP A 224 1.31 40.24 -1.84
CA ASP A 224 2.76 40.25 -1.80
C ASP A 224 3.34 39.25 -2.78
N ARG A 225 4.26 39.67 -3.66
CA ARG A 225 4.89 38.85 -4.68
C ARG A 225 6.29 38.35 -4.30
N SER A 226 6.75 38.67 -3.08
CA SER A 226 8.10 38.33 -2.60
C SER A 226 8.18 36.96 -1.92
N THR A 227 7.06 36.29 -1.75
CA THR A 227 6.94 34.99 -1.05
C THR A 227 6.64 33.85 -2.02
#